data_97671f617e866f8fcb460b24ca4be2cd
#
_entry.id   97671f617e866f8fcb460b24ca4be2cd
#
_cell.length_a   1.000
_cell.length_b   1.000
_cell.length_c   1.000
_cell.angle_alpha   90.00
_cell.angle_beta   90.00
_cell.angle_gamma   90.00
#
_symmetry.space_group_name_H-M   'P 1'
#
loop_
_entity.id
_entity.type
_entity.pdbx_description
1 polymer ?
#
loop_
_entity_poly.entity_id
_entity_poly.type
_entity_poly.pdbx_seq_one_letter_code
_entity_poly.pdbx_strand_id
1 'polypeptide(L)'
;VLSSCEKDVFSPEKVKATYEDKFPVKDIDPQMDWKMTRQVKVNISVYEDSETDYIIRIYDSNPLIANSTAKLLAEGTMSNNVSFITTMDCPITLTDVFVCRTDAHNRNVVRYVSIVNGEVSTTFGNATHTRSMTRSVSIETYTPEYSETDINTMLKEAEEITSQTDLLNGKVYKISAGNVYT
;
A
#
# COMPACT_ATOMS: atom_id res chain seq x y z
N VAL A 1 -0.37 21.21 71.37
CA VAL A 1 -0.22 19.89 70.78
C VAL A 1 -0.51 20.06 69.30
N LEU A 2 0.55 20.08 68.49
CA LEU A 2 0.45 20.14 67.04
C LEU A 2 0.23 18.69 66.54
N SER A 3 -0.98 18.40 66.08
CA SER A 3 -1.26 17.16 65.36
C SER A 3 -0.61 17.23 64.00
N SER A 4 0.45 16.49 63.82
CA SER A 4 1.07 16.26 62.51
C SER A 4 0.08 15.50 61.62
N CYS A 5 -0.38 16.15 60.57
CA CYS A 5 -1.06 15.47 59.48
C CYS A 5 -0.07 14.49 58.84
N GLU A 6 -0.24 13.26 59.12
CA GLU A 6 0.46 12.16 58.42
C GLU A 6 0.13 12.20 56.96
N LYS A 7 1.05 12.72 56.16
CA LYS A 7 0.96 12.73 54.72
C LYS A 7 1.31 11.33 54.19
N ASP A 8 0.38 10.41 54.39
CA ASP A 8 0.53 9.05 53.83
C ASP A 8 -0.21 8.88 52.50
N VAL A 9 -0.21 9.98 51.73
CA VAL A 9 -0.99 10.04 50.46
C VAL A 9 -0.28 9.33 49.31
N PHE A 10 1.02 8.99 49.45
CA PHE A 10 1.83 8.40 48.37
C PHE A 10 2.61 7.14 48.82
N SER A 11 2.02 6.34 49.70
CA SER A 11 2.59 5.01 49.86
C SER A 11 2.38 4.20 48.58
N PRO A 12 3.47 3.73 47.93
CA PRO A 12 3.35 2.94 46.69
C PRO A 12 2.45 1.73 46.84
N GLU A 13 2.41 1.16 48.02
CA GLU A 13 1.60 -0.02 48.37
C GLU A 13 0.10 0.32 48.41
N LYS A 14 -0.27 1.46 49.05
CA LYS A 14 -1.68 1.89 49.07
C LYS A 14 -2.17 2.33 47.69
N VAL A 15 -1.31 2.96 46.90
CA VAL A 15 -1.60 3.34 45.52
C VAL A 15 -1.82 2.06 44.70
N LYS A 16 -0.94 1.07 44.81
CA LYS A 16 -1.04 -0.20 44.12
C LYS A 16 -2.34 -0.92 44.48
N ALA A 17 -2.64 -1.07 45.79
CA ALA A 17 -3.87 -1.70 46.25
C ALA A 17 -5.14 -0.98 45.75
N THR A 18 -5.14 0.36 45.70
CA THR A 18 -6.28 1.12 45.19
C THR A 18 -6.45 0.97 43.67
N TYR A 19 -5.35 0.87 42.93
CA TYR A 19 -5.41 0.60 41.49
C TYR A 19 -5.86 -0.83 41.18
N GLU A 20 -5.34 -1.83 41.91
CA GLU A 20 -5.74 -3.23 41.79
C GLU A 20 -7.22 -3.44 42.08
N ASP A 21 -7.80 -2.70 43.03
CA ASP A 21 -9.23 -2.81 43.39
C ASP A 21 -10.14 -2.09 42.36
N LYS A 22 -9.67 -0.98 41.79
CA LYS A 22 -10.45 -0.14 40.85
C LYS A 22 -10.29 -0.55 39.38
N PHE A 23 -9.31 -1.37 39.06
CA PHE A 23 -9.10 -1.80 37.70
C PHE A 23 -10.10 -2.90 37.33
N PRO A 24 -10.91 -2.71 36.27
CA PRO A 24 -11.94 -3.67 35.88
C PRO A 24 -11.37 -5.00 35.35
N VAL A 25 -10.10 -5.02 34.98
CA VAL A 25 -9.40 -6.20 34.45
C VAL A 25 -8.35 -6.62 35.45
N LYS A 26 -8.64 -7.70 36.22
CA LYS A 26 -7.76 -8.20 37.30
C LYS A 26 -6.73 -9.24 36.79
N ASP A 27 -7.04 -9.93 35.71
CA ASP A 27 -6.19 -10.97 35.14
C ASP A 27 -5.75 -10.54 33.73
N ILE A 28 -4.69 -9.74 33.67
CA ILE A 28 -4.02 -9.47 32.39
C ILE A 28 -3.07 -10.65 32.16
N ASP A 29 -3.33 -11.42 31.11
CA ASP A 29 -2.43 -12.48 30.68
C ASP A 29 -1.02 -11.89 30.46
N PRO A 30 -0.01 -12.30 31.24
CA PRO A 30 1.35 -11.80 31.08
C PRO A 30 1.96 -12.14 29.73
N GLN A 31 1.34 -13.03 28.96
CA GLN A 31 1.71 -13.33 27.57
C GLN A 31 0.94 -12.49 26.55
N MET A 32 0.04 -11.61 26.99
CA MET A 32 -0.66 -10.69 26.09
C MET A 32 0.32 -9.72 25.45
N ASP A 33 0.61 -9.96 24.19
CA ASP A 33 1.48 -9.10 23.39
C ASP A 33 0.71 -7.87 22.93
N TRP A 34 0.96 -6.74 23.58
CA TRP A 34 0.39 -5.43 23.23
C TRP A 34 1.07 -4.78 22.02
N LYS A 35 1.83 -5.54 21.26
CA LYS A 35 2.45 -5.01 20.04
C LYS A 35 1.38 -4.59 19.06
N MET A 36 1.34 -3.30 18.79
CA MET A 36 0.47 -2.68 17.80
C MET A 36 1.09 -2.73 16.40
N THR A 37 2.37 -3.05 16.30
CA THR A 37 3.14 -3.12 15.06
C THR A 37 3.82 -4.47 14.90
N ARG A 38 4.06 -4.85 13.65
CA ARG A 38 4.86 -6.03 13.28
C ARG A 38 5.91 -5.64 12.24
N GLN A 39 7.00 -6.38 12.23
CA GLN A 39 7.99 -6.28 11.15
C GLN A 39 7.54 -7.10 9.95
N VAL A 40 7.61 -6.48 8.77
CA VAL A 40 7.27 -7.08 7.49
C VAL A 40 8.50 -7.00 6.59
N LYS A 41 8.87 -8.11 5.98
CA LYS A 41 9.93 -8.18 4.97
C LYS A 41 9.42 -7.59 3.66
N VAL A 42 10.28 -6.89 2.97
CA VAL A 42 10.00 -6.28 1.67
C VAL A 42 10.97 -6.84 0.65
N ASN A 43 10.46 -7.31 -0.49
CA ASN A 43 11.24 -7.80 -1.61
C ASN A 43 10.62 -7.30 -2.91
N ILE A 44 11.20 -6.26 -3.50
CA ILE A 44 10.67 -5.62 -4.71
C ILE A 44 11.72 -5.67 -5.80
N SER A 45 11.32 -6.12 -6.98
CA SER A 45 12.17 -6.20 -8.16
C SER A 45 11.62 -5.30 -9.27
N VAL A 46 12.52 -4.73 -10.05
CA VAL A 46 12.18 -3.97 -11.26
C VAL A 46 12.96 -4.56 -12.43
N TYR A 47 12.24 -4.93 -13.48
CA TYR A 47 12.78 -5.43 -14.74
C TYR A 47 12.21 -4.58 -15.87
N GLU A 48 12.90 -3.51 -16.19
CA GLU A 48 12.52 -2.61 -17.28
C GLU A 48 13.72 -2.36 -18.19
N ASP A 49 13.46 -1.87 -19.39
CA ASP A 49 14.50 -1.68 -20.42
C ASP A 49 15.41 -0.46 -20.17
N SER A 50 15.26 0.22 -19.05
CA SER A 50 16.09 1.38 -18.71
C SER A 50 17.12 1.04 -17.64
N GLU A 51 18.35 1.45 -17.84
CA GLU A 51 19.47 1.33 -16.87
C GLU A 51 19.43 2.41 -15.77
N THR A 52 18.26 2.96 -15.47
CA THR A 52 18.12 4.03 -14.49
C THR A 52 17.83 3.50 -13.09
N ASP A 53 18.19 4.29 -12.09
CA ASP A 53 17.80 4.04 -10.72
C ASP A 53 16.31 4.38 -10.51
N TYR A 54 15.69 3.62 -9.61
CA TYR A 54 14.31 3.78 -9.21
C TYR A 54 14.22 4.13 -7.74
N ILE A 55 13.25 4.94 -7.37
CA ILE A 55 12.87 5.16 -5.99
C ILE A 55 11.65 4.28 -5.70
N ILE A 56 11.78 3.45 -4.67
CA ILE A 56 10.67 2.63 -4.17
C ILE A 56 10.16 3.25 -2.88
N ARG A 57 8.85 3.45 -2.81
CA ARG A 57 8.13 3.93 -1.64
C ARG A 57 6.97 3.01 -1.33
N ILE A 58 6.77 2.71 -0.05
CA ILE A 58 5.68 1.85 0.40
C ILE A 58 4.80 2.67 1.33
N TYR A 59 3.49 2.63 1.07
CA TYR A 59 2.49 3.39 1.78
C TYR A 59 1.40 2.48 2.35
N ASP A 60 0.76 2.92 3.42
CA ASP A 60 -0.40 2.26 4.04
C ASP A 60 -1.70 2.44 3.25
N SER A 61 -1.75 3.44 2.39
CA SER A 61 -2.91 3.76 1.56
C SER A 61 -2.46 4.35 0.21
N ASN A 62 -3.38 4.52 -0.73
CA ASN A 62 -3.04 4.98 -2.07
C ASN A 62 -2.53 6.43 -2.07
N PRO A 63 -1.25 6.67 -2.42
CA PRO A 63 -0.66 8.01 -2.41
C PRO A 63 -1.11 8.90 -3.58
N LEU A 64 -1.72 8.32 -4.63
CA LEU A 64 -2.10 9.06 -5.83
C LEU A 64 -3.53 9.62 -5.80
N ILE A 65 -4.29 9.32 -4.75
CA ILE A 65 -5.63 9.88 -4.60
C ILE A 65 -5.51 11.35 -4.16
N ALA A 66 -6.35 12.22 -4.73
CA ALA A 66 -6.43 13.61 -4.31
C ALA A 66 -6.70 13.71 -2.79
N ASN A 67 -5.96 14.58 -2.10
CA ASN A 67 -5.98 14.71 -0.64
C ASN A 67 -5.62 13.43 0.13
N SER A 68 -4.77 12.59 -0.44
CA SER A 68 -4.29 11.37 0.22
C SER A 68 -3.64 11.67 1.56
N THR A 69 -4.00 10.89 2.59
CA THR A 69 -3.36 10.87 3.91
C THR A 69 -2.39 9.69 4.04
N ALA A 70 -1.94 9.14 2.91
CA ALA A 70 -1.05 7.99 2.85
C ALA A 70 0.23 8.23 3.66
N LYS A 71 0.53 7.32 4.59
CA LYS A 71 1.75 7.35 5.40
C LYS A 71 2.82 6.51 4.73
N LEU A 72 4.01 7.07 4.64
CA LEU A 72 5.19 6.36 4.15
C LEU A 72 5.64 5.34 5.22
N LEU A 73 5.74 4.08 4.84
CA LEU A 73 6.19 2.98 5.69
C LEU A 73 7.66 2.63 5.44
N ALA A 74 8.10 2.69 4.19
CA ALA A 74 9.49 2.46 3.80
C ALA A 74 9.82 3.21 2.50
N GLU A 75 11.08 3.60 2.36
CA GLU A 75 11.62 4.21 1.13
C GLU A 75 13.04 3.73 0.88
N GLY A 76 13.42 3.63 -0.37
CA GLY A 76 14.80 3.40 -0.78
C GLY A 76 14.96 3.48 -2.29
N THR A 77 16.22 3.40 -2.71
CA THR A 77 16.61 3.41 -4.12
C THR A 77 17.08 2.03 -4.54
N MET A 78 16.83 1.68 -5.78
CA MET A 78 17.32 0.45 -6.38
C MET A 78 17.64 0.67 -7.85
N SER A 79 18.60 -0.10 -8.35
CA SER A 79 18.90 -0.15 -9.79
C SER A 79 18.10 -1.24 -10.48
N ASN A 80 17.95 -1.14 -11.78
CA ASN A 80 17.31 -2.17 -12.59
C ASN A 80 17.98 -3.54 -12.38
N ASN A 81 17.20 -4.60 -12.36
CA ASN A 81 17.64 -5.98 -12.09
C ASN A 81 18.26 -6.24 -10.70
N VAL A 82 18.20 -5.29 -9.78
CA VAL A 82 18.61 -5.46 -8.39
C VAL A 82 17.38 -5.39 -7.51
N SER A 83 17.17 -6.39 -6.63
CA SER A 83 16.01 -6.39 -5.73
C SER A 83 16.19 -5.40 -4.59
N PHE A 84 15.17 -4.61 -4.33
CA PHE A 84 15.07 -3.80 -3.12
C PHE A 84 14.59 -4.69 -1.96
N ILE A 85 15.49 -4.98 -1.04
CA ILE A 85 15.22 -5.84 0.12
C ILE A 85 15.38 -5.02 1.38
N THR A 86 14.33 -4.95 2.19
CA THR A 86 14.34 -4.24 3.48
C THR A 86 13.32 -4.86 4.44
N THR A 87 13.25 -4.30 5.64
CA THR A 87 12.18 -4.57 6.60
C THR A 87 11.48 -3.27 6.94
N MET A 88 10.19 -3.32 7.18
CA MET A 88 9.39 -2.17 7.62
C MET A 88 8.54 -2.56 8.82
N ASP A 89 8.31 -1.58 9.69
CA ASP A 89 7.33 -1.70 10.76
C ASP A 89 5.96 -1.22 10.26
N CYS A 90 4.96 -2.05 10.42
CA CYS A 90 3.60 -1.69 10.04
C CYS A 90 2.58 -2.12 11.10
N PRO A 91 1.42 -1.44 11.19
CA PRO A 91 0.33 -1.86 12.06
C PRO A 91 -0.05 -3.33 11.82
N ILE A 92 -0.33 -4.07 12.89
CA ILE A 92 -0.76 -5.48 12.78
C ILE A 92 -2.06 -5.65 12.00
N THR A 93 -2.89 -4.61 11.99
CA THR A 93 -4.18 -4.58 11.27
C THR A 93 -4.02 -4.34 9.77
N LEU A 94 -2.83 -3.93 9.32
CA LEU A 94 -2.58 -3.67 7.91
C LEU A 94 -2.35 -5.00 7.17
N THR A 95 -3.21 -5.30 6.22
CA THR A 95 -3.15 -6.53 5.39
C THR A 95 -2.56 -6.30 4.02
N ASP A 96 -2.58 -5.06 3.56
CA ASP A 96 -2.19 -4.68 2.22
C ASP A 96 -1.45 -3.34 2.23
N VAL A 97 -0.60 -3.13 1.24
CA VAL A 97 0.19 -1.91 1.08
C VAL A 97 0.18 -1.43 -0.36
N PHE A 98 0.54 -0.17 -0.57
CA PHE A 98 0.72 0.42 -1.89
C PHE A 98 2.21 0.63 -2.15
N VAL A 99 2.73 -0.11 -3.10
CA VAL A 99 4.13 -0.01 -3.53
C VAL A 99 4.21 0.94 -4.72
N CYS A 100 4.88 2.04 -4.56
CA CYS A 100 5.11 3.05 -5.58
C CYS A 100 6.55 2.96 -6.10
N ARG A 101 6.70 2.78 -7.40
CA ARG A 101 7.97 2.91 -8.10
C ARG A 101 7.99 4.24 -8.84
N THR A 102 9.02 5.05 -8.60
CA THR A 102 9.27 6.31 -9.31
C THR A 102 10.53 6.16 -10.16
N ASP A 103 10.46 6.50 -11.43
CA ASP A 103 11.62 6.50 -12.34
C ASP A 103 12.37 7.85 -12.35
N ALA A 104 13.47 7.91 -13.11
CA ALA A 104 14.28 9.11 -13.26
C ALA A 104 13.52 10.32 -13.88
N HIS A 105 12.37 10.08 -14.52
CA HIS A 105 11.52 11.12 -15.09
C HIS A 105 10.34 11.49 -14.15
N ASN A 106 10.40 11.10 -12.89
CA ASN A 106 9.35 11.27 -11.87
C ASN A 106 8.00 10.63 -12.25
N ARG A 107 8.00 9.61 -13.09
CA ARG A 107 6.79 8.84 -13.39
C ARG A 107 6.56 7.81 -12.31
N ASN A 108 5.37 7.83 -11.72
CA ASN A 108 4.97 6.94 -10.65
C ASN A 108 4.13 5.79 -11.19
N VAL A 109 4.47 4.58 -10.77
CA VAL A 109 3.63 3.40 -10.96
C VAL A 109 3.33 2.83 -9.58
N VAL A 110 2.05 2.70 -9.24
CA VAL A 110 1.61 2.18 -7.95
C VAL A 110 0.98 0.81 -8.12
N ARG A 111 1.34 -0.11 -7.24
CA ARG A 111 0.73 -1.43 -7.13
C ARG A 111 0.16 -1.64 -5.75
N TYR A 112 -1.02 -2.20 -5.70
CA TYR A 112 -1.64 -2.74 -4.50
C TYR A 112 -1.11 -4.14 -4.25
N VAL A 113 -0.55 -4.40 -3.06
CA VAL A 113 0.15 -5.65 -2.75
C VAL A 113 -0.25 -6.13 -1.36
N SER A 114 -0.70 -7.37 -1.27
CA SER A 114 -1.05 -7.99 0.02
C SER A 114 0.19 -8.42 0.80
N ILE A 115 0.12 -8.30 2.11
CA ILE A 115 1.14 -8.80 3.03
C ILE A 115 0.85 -10.28 3.28
N VAL A 116 1.67 -11.16 2.73
CA VAL A 116 1.50 -12.61 2.86
C VAL A 116 2.62 -13.19 3.72
N ASN A 117 2.27 -13.89 4.79
CA ASN A 117 3.24 -14.51 5.72
C ASN A 117 4.30 -13.52 6.27
N GLY A 118 3.91 -12.25 6.47
CA GLY A 118 4.83 -11.22 6.94
C GLY A 118 5.81 -10.71 5.88
N GLU A 119 5.47 -10.88 4.60
CA GLU A 119 6.28 -10.41 3.47
C GLU A 119 5.42 -9.67 2.45
N VAL A 120 5.99 -8.59 1.89
CA VAL A 120 5.51 -7.86 0.71
C VAL A 120 6.46 -8.18 -0.43
N SER A 121 5.96 -8.81 -1.49
CA SER A 121 6.75 -9.14 -2.66
C SER A 121 6.03 -8.73 -3.94
N THR A 122 6.71 -7.98 -4.79
CA THR A 122 6.17 -7.60 -6.12
C THR A 122 7.27 -7.29 -7.11
N THR A 123 6.92 -7.36 -8.40
CA THR A 123 7.85 -7.13 -9.50
C THR A 123 7.25 -6.13 -10.46
N PHE A 124 7.97 -5.06 -10.79
CA PHE A 124 7.63 -4.12 -11.85
C PHE A 124 8.32 -4.53 -13.15
N GLY A 125 7.64 -4.37 -14.29
CA GLY A 125 8.15 -4.78 -15.60
C GLY A 125 8.00 -6.30 -15.84
N ASN A 126 8.57 -6.78 -16.93
CA ASN A 126 8.54 -8.19 -17.33
C ASN A 126 9.89 -8.84 -17.06
N ALA A 127 9.92 -9.78 -16.14
CA ALA A 127 11.07 -10.67 -15.97
C ALA A 127 11.14 -11.65 -17.16
N THR A 128 11.64 -11.21 -18.32
CA THR A 128 11.82 -12.09 -19.49
C THR A 128 13.07 -12.97 -19.37
N HIS A 129 13.75 -13.01 -18.26
CA HIS A 129 14.88 -13.89 -18.03
C HIS A 129 14.70 -14.78 -16.81
N THR A 130 14.33 -16.01 -17.14
CA THR A 130 14.59 -17.27 -16.49
C THR A 130 15.51 -17.21 -15.25
N ARG A 131 14.93 -17.34 -14.07
CA ARG A 131 15.32 -18.41 -13.15
C ARG A 131 14.17 -18.68 -12.20
N SER A 132 13.67 -19.88 -12.35
CA SER A 132 12.80 -20.61 -11.48
C SER A 132 13.10 -20.28 -10.00
N MET A 133 12.15 -19.62 -9.36
CA MET A 133 11.84 -19.92 -7.97
C MET A 133 10.32 -19.85 -7.80
N THR A 134 9.83 -21.01 -7.61
CA THR A 134 8.48 -21.44 -7.38
C THR A 134 7.75 -20.59 -6.36
N ARG A 135 6.87 -19.77 -6.85
CA ARG A 135 5.48 -19.61 -6.42
C ARG A 135 4.83 -18.63 -7.39
N SER A 136 4.23 -19.18 -8.43
CA SER A 136 3.37 -18.41 -9.31
C SER A 136 2.17 -17.92 -8.50
N VAL A 137 2.20 -16.64 -8.11
CA VAL A 137 0.96 -15.91 -8.17
C VAL A 137 0.64 -15.87 -9.66
N SER A 138 -0.40 -16.57 -10.07
CA SER A 138 -0.95 -16.44 -11.42
C SER A 138 -1.29 -14.97 -11.58
N ILE A 139 -0.44 -14.24 -12.29
CA ILE A 139 -0.87 -13.01 -12.92
C ILE A 139 -1.90 -13.52 -13.91
N GLU A 140 -3.18 -13.32 -13.62
CA GLU A 140 -4.18 -13.45 -14.65
C GLU A 140 -3.72 -12.51 -15.75
N THR A 141 -3.21 -13.11 -16.81
CA THR A 141 -2.92 -12.40 -18.05
C THR A 141 -4.26 -11.85 -18.47
N TYR A 142 -4.43 -10.52 -18.27
CA TYR A 142 -5.59 -9.83 -18.80
C TYR A 142 -5.54 -10.04 -20.31
N THR A 143 -6.34 -10.96 -20.79
CA THR A 143 -6.62 -11.10 -22.21
C THR A 143 -7.60 -9.97 -22.48
N PRO A 144 -7.23 -8.94 -23.24
CA PRO A 144 -8.17 -7.87 -23.56
C PRO A 144 -9.39 -8.53 -24.20
N GLU A 145 -10.57 -8.17 -23.71
CA GLU A 145 -11.86 -8.68 -24.16
C GLU A 145 -12.10 -8.40 -25.65
N TYR A 146 -11.33 -7.46 -26.21
CA TYR A 146 -11.39 -7.02 -27.61
C TYR A 146 -10.00 -7.10 -28.24
N SER A 147 -9.94 -7.60 -29.47
CA SER A 147 -8.72 -7.56 -30.29
C SER A 147 -8.40 -6.12 -30.69
N GLU A 148 -7.15 -5.88 -31.08
CA GLU A 148 -6.75 -4.55 -31.59
C GLU A 148 -7.57 -4.11 -32.82
N THR A 149 -8.01 -5.07 -33.62
CA THR A 149 -8.87 -4.84 -34.78
C THR A 149 -10.27 -4.41 -34.34
N ASP A 150 -10.81 -5.03 -33.29
CA ASP A 150 -12.12 -4.67 -32.74
C ASP A 150 -12.09 -3.28 -32.14
N ILE A 151 -11.05 -2.94 -31.39
CA ILE A 151 -10.84 -1.62 -30.82
C ILE A 151 -10.77 -0.55 -31.92
N ASN A 152 -10.03 -0.81 -32.98
CA ASN A 152 -9.93 0.13 -34.11
C ASN A 152 -11.25 0.30 -34.85
N THR A 153 -12.07 -0.73 -34.93
CA THR A 153 -13.42 -0.67 -35.52
C THR A 153 -14.34 0.15 -34.62
N MET A 154 -14.35 -0.10 -33.31
CA MET A 154 -15.11 0.65 -32.33
C MET A 154 -14.74 2.12 -32.29
N LEU A 155 -13.45 2.45 -32.45
CA LEU A 155 -12.97 3.84 -32.49
C LEU A 155 -13.44 4.58 -33.75
N LYS A 156 -13.59 3.89 -34.88
CA LYS A 156 -14.16 4.49 -36.11
C LYS A 156 -15.64 4.79 -35.98
N GLU A 157 -16.37 3.95 -35.25
CA GLU A 157 -17.80 4.10 -35.02
C GLU A 157 -18.13 4.94 -33.78
N ALA A 158 -17.11 5.27 -32.96
CA ALA A 158 -17.28 5.99 -31.71
C ALA A 158 -17.80 7.43 -31.97
N GLU A 159 -18.87 7.77 -31.27
CA GLU A 159 -19.45 9.10 -31.27
C GLU A 159 -18.59 10.07 -30.43
N GLU A 160 -18.36 11.29 -30.94
CA GLU A 160 -17.61 12.30 -30.20
C GLU A 160 -18.48 12.89 -29.09
N ILE A 161 -17.99 12.88 -27.85
CA ILE A 161 -18.70 13.46 -26.71
C ILE A 161 -18.70 14.98 -26.82
N THR A 162 -19.86 15.56 -26.68
CA THR A 162 -20.09 16.99 -26.48
C THR A 162 -20.72 17.23 -25.12
N SER A 163 -20.78 18.48 -24.66
CA SER A 163 -21.42 18.84 -23.38
C SER A 163 -22.93 18.49 -23.31
N GLN A 164 -23.54 18.12 -24.44
CA GLN A 164 -24.95 17.75 -24.56
C GLN A 164 -25.15 16.27 -24.93
N THR A 165 -24.10 15.47 -24.93
CA THR A 165 -24.21 14.06 -25.31
C THR A 165 -24.75 13.24 -24.14
N ASP A 166 -25.91 12.61 -24.33
CA ASP A 166 -26.45 11.64 -23.39
C ASP A 166 -25.71 10.32 -23.52
N LEU A 167 -25.02 9.90 -22.46
CA LEU A 167 -24.25 8.65 -22.44
C LEU A 167 -25.20 7.45 -22.34
N LEU A 168 -25.23 6.62 -23.35
CA LEU A 168 -26.02 5.40 -23.43
C LEU A 168 -25.15 4.18 -23.09
N ASN A 169 -25.69 3.27 -22.27
CA ASN A 169 -25.01 2.03 -21.94
C ASN A 169 -24.79 1.17 -23.21
N GLY A 170 -23.59 0.63 -23.37
CA GLY A 170 -23.21 -0.22 -24.51
C GLY A 170 -22.71 0.54 -25.75
N LYS A 171 -22.62 1.86 -25.72
CA LYS A 171 -21.99 2.66 -26.78
C LYS A 171 -20.56 3.03 -26.44
N VAL A 172 -19.73 3.10 -27.46
CA VAL A 172 -18.34 3.59 -27.36
C VAL A 172 -18.31 5.06 -27.77
N TYR A 173 -17.64 5.87 -26.97
CA TYR A 173 -17.49 7.29 -27.17
C TYR A 173 -16.02 7.67 -27.23
N LYS A 174 -15.69 8.73 -27.95
CA LYS A 174 -14.37 9.33 -28.00
C LYS A 174 -14.39 10.75 -27.45
N ILE A 175 -13.30 11.14 -26.83
CA ILE A 175 -13.09 12.49 -26.29
C ILE A 175 -11.95 13.11 -27.09
N SER A 176 -12.17 14.28 -27.67
CA SER A 176 -11.12 15.03 -28.34
C SER A 176 -10.14 15.62 -27.32
N ALA A 177 -8.85 15.50 -27.60
CA ALA A 177 -7.80 16.07 -26.75
C ALA A 177 -7.98 17.59 -26.58
N GLY A 178 -7.99 18.06 -25.34
CA GLY A 178 -8.13 19.49 -24.99
C GLY A 178 -9.53 19.92 -24.54
N ASN A 179 -10.53 19.05 -24.61
CA ASN A 179 -11.86 19.36 -24.10
C ASN A 179 -11.99 18.85 -22.65
N VAL A 180 -12.39 19.73 -21.74
CA VAL A 180 -12.76 19.38 -20.37
C VAL A 180 -14.29 19.45 -20.31
N TYR A 181 -14.91 18.29 -20.06
CA TYR A 181 -16.35 18.19 -19.86
C TYR A 181 -16.62 18.13 -18.34
N THR A 182 -17.33 19.11 -17.83
CA THR A 182 -17.74 19.23 -16.41
C THR A 182 -19.18 18.80 -16.23
#